data_97c779ac08e6e3c735516897fb4f5547
#
_entry.id   97c779ac08e6e3c735516897fb4f5547
#
_cell.length_a   1.000
_cell.length_b   1.000
_cell.length_c   1.000
_cell.angle_alpha   90.00
_cell.angle_beta   90.00
_cell.angle_gamma   90.00
#
_symmetry.space_group_name_H-M   'P 1'
#
loop_
_entity.id
_entity.type
_entity.pdbx_description
1 polymer ?
#
loop_
_entity_poly.entity_id
_entity_poly.type
_entity_poly.pdbx_seq_one_letter_code
_entity_poly.pdbx_strand_id
1 'polypeptide(L)'
;LYCQAYFVYDSKKSGGLTQSHLRFGKTPIRSPYLVSSADFVACHTPSYVHKYDMAKNLKEGGTFLLNCGWDMDGLEKNLPASMKRTLAQKKAKFYTIDAISIARKLGLGSRTNTILQAAFFTLTGVIPIDQAVTEMKDAIYKTYYKKKGQEVVDMNNASIDHGINELV
;
A
#
# COMPACT_ATOMS: atom_id res chain seq x y z
N LEU A 1 18.53 1.88 8.55
CA LEU A 1 17.91 1.70 7.23
C LEU A 1 17.88 3.04 6.49
N TYR A 2 18.33 3.06 5.24
CA TYR A 2 18.23 4.24 4.37
C TYR A 2 16.99 4.13 3.50
N CYS A 3 16.35 5.26 3.20
CA CYS A 3 15.18 5.35 2.35
C CYS A 3 15.37 6.46 1.32
N GLN A 4 14.91 6.21 0.10
CA GLN A 4 14.83 7.21 -0.96
C GLN A 4 13.44 7.17 -1.57
N ALA A 5 12.82 8.32 -1.76
CA ALA A 5 11.50 8.45 -2.33
C ALA A 5 11.49 9.44 -3.50
N TYR A 6 10.84 9.07 -4.58
CA TYR A 6 10.47 9.94 -5.69
C TYR A 6 8.97 9.86 -5.93
N PHE A 7 8.36 11.00 -6.21
CA PHE A 7 6.93 11.10 -6.50
C PHE A 7 6.75 11.63 -7.92
N VAL A 8 5.98 10.90 -8.72
CA VAL A 8 5.61 11.29 -10.09
C VAL A 8 4.14 11.67 -10.07
N TYR A 9 3.85 12.88 -10.50
CA TYR A 9 2.50 13.44 -10.56
C TYR A 9 2.07 13.64 -12.00
N ASP A 10 0.81 13.34 -12.30
CA ASP A 10 0.19 13.76 -13.55
C ASP A 10 -0.02 15.29 -13.53
N SER A 11 0.09 15.93 -14.69
CA SER A 11 -0.13 17.38 -14.86
C SER A 11 -1.59 17.82 -14.67
N LYS A 12 -2.54 16.90 -14.51
CA LYS A 12 -3.96 17.19 -14.26
C LYS A 12 -4.18 17.67 -12.83
N LYS A 13 -4.96 18.74 -12.66
CA LYS A 13 -5.30 19.32 -11.35
C LYS A 13 -6.02 18.36 -10.39
N SER A 14 -6.77 17.39 -10.91
CA SER A 14 -7.46 16.37 -10.10
C SER A 14 -7.66 15.09 -10.91
N GLY A 15 -7.68 13.93 -10.23
CA GLY A 15 -7.91 12.62 -10.84
C GLY A 15 -6.76 12.09 -11.67
N GLY A 16 -5.58 12.71 -11.60
CA GLY A 16 -4.36 12.21 -12.22
C GLY A 16 -3.72 11.04 -11.45
N LEU A 17 -2.89 10.26 -12.14
CA LEU A 17 -2.10 9.21 -11.53
C LEU A 17 -0.95 9.80 -10.73
N THR A 18 -0.82 9.40 -9.46
CA THR A 18 0.37 9.65 -8.67
C THR A 18 1.08 8.33 -8.44
N GLN A 19 2.39 8.30 -8.73
CA GLN A 19 3.24 7.14 -8.46
C GLN A 19 4.30 7.50 -7.43
N SER A 20 4.43 6.66 -6.40
CA SER A 20 5.48 6.77 -5.39
C SER A 20 6.50 5.68 -5.63
N HIS A 21 7.75 6.08 -5.84
CA HIS A 21 8.87 5.16 -6.02
C HIS A 21 9.72 5.18 -4.76
N LEU A 22 9.75 4.06 -4.04
CA LEU A 22 10.45 3.93 -2.78
C LEU A 22 11.58 2.93 -2.90
N ARG A 23 12.72 3.25 -2.29
CA ARG A 23 13.86 2.35 -2.13
C ARG A 23 14.25 2.30 -0.66
N PHE A 24 14.54 1.10 -0.19
CA PHE A 24 15.06 0.85 1.14
C PHE A 24 16.36 0.08 1.03
N GLY A 25 17.33 0.40 1.88
CA GLY A 25 18.64 -0.25 1.83
C GLY A 25 19.45 -0.10 3.12
N LYS A 26 20.43 -0.97 3.29
CA LYS A 26 21.36 -0.93 4.44
C LYS A 26 22.48 0.10 4.25
N THR A 27 22.68 0.60 3.04
CA THR A 27 23.66 1.60 2.67
C THR A 27 22.98 2.84 2.07
N PRO A 28 23.64 4.01 2.06
CA PRO A 28 23.08 5.21 1.43
C PRO A 28 22.68 4.99 -0.01
N ILE A 29 21.45 5.39 -0.37
CA ILE A 29 20.88 5.22 -1.70
C ILE A 29 21.09 6.52 -2.47
N ARG A 30 21.74 6.43 -3.63
CA ARG A 30 22.02 7.58 -4.51
C ARG A 30 21.58 7.28 -5.94
N SER A 31 20.37 6.74 -6.11
CA SER A 31 19.83 6.36 -7.42
C SER A 31 19.06 7.53 -8.04
N PRO A 32 19.57 8.17 -9.13
CA PRO A 32 18.91 9.34 -9.74
C PRO A 32 17.80 8.95 -10.72
N TYR A 33 17.26 7.75 -10.65
CA TYR A 33 16.26 7.20 -11.57
C TYR A 33 15.08 6.58 -10.84
N LEU A 34 13.94 6.48 -11.52
CA LEU A 34 12.73 5.85 -11.02
C LEU A 34 12.91 4.33 -10.87
N VAL A 35 12.09 3.72 -10.03
CA VAL A 35 12.07 2.26 -9.88
C VAL A 35 11.42 1.65 -11.11
N SER A 36 12.18 0.89 -11.88
CA SER A 36 11.72 0.13 -13.07
C SER A 36 11.59 -1.37 -12.81
N SER A 37 12.07 -1.84 -11.66
CA SER A 37 12.01 -3.24 -11.23
C SER A 37 11.75 -3.27 -9.73
N ALA A 38 10.52 -3.62 -9.33
CA ALA A 38 10.04 -3.49 -7.96
C ALA A 38 9.83 -4.85 -7.30
N ASP A 39 10.24 -5.00 -6.05
CA ASP A 39 9.96 -6.17 -5.22
C ASP A 39 8.50 -6.14 -4.71
N PHE A 40 7.93 -4.94 -4.60
CA PHE A 40 6.57 -4.72 -4.12
C PHE A 40 5.89 -3.64 -4.97
N VAL A 41 4.65 -3.88 -5.36
CA VAL A 41 3.77 -2.91 -6.02
C VAL A 41 2.44 -2.87 -5.29
N ALA A 42 1.94 -1.68 -4.96
CA ALA A 42 0.62 -1.47 -4.41
C ALA A 42 -0.26 -0.63 -5.33
N CYS A 43 -1.46 -1.10 -5.61
CA CYS A 43 -2.51 -0.37 -6.31
C CYS A 43 -3.58 0.06 -5.32
N HIS A 44 -3.60 1.35 -4.97
CA HIS A 44 -4.50 1.90 -3.96
C HIS A 44 -5.91 2.17 -4.49
N THR A 45 -6.07 2.26 -5.82
CA THR A 45 -7.35 2.57 -6.47
C THR A 45 -7.71 1.45 -7.44
N PRO A 46 -8.77 0.67 -7.18
CA PRO A 46 -9.09 -0.54 -7.97
C PRO A 46 -9.26 -0.26 -9.46
N SER A 47 -9.85 0.88 -9.82
CA SER A 47 -10.08 1.24 -11.23
C SER A 47 -8.80 1.43 -12.04
N TYR A 48 -7.64 1.56 -11.40
CA TYR A 48 -6.36 1.72 -12.10
C TYR A 48 -5.91 0.44 -12.80
N VAL A 49 -6.36 -0.73 -12.37
CA VAL A 49 -6.03 -2.00 -13.05
C VAL A 49 -6.56 -2.07 -14.48
N HIS A 50 -7.60 -1.27 -14.81
CA HIS A 50 -8.15 -1.18 -16.17
C HIS A 50 -7.49 -0.07 -17.02
N LYS A 51 -6.83 0.88 -16.37
CA LYS A 51 -6.28 2.07 -17.04
C LYS A 51 -4.78 1.97 -17.28
N TYR A 52 -4.08 1.24 -16.42
CA TYR A 52 -2.61 1.18 -16.40
C TYR A 52 -2.14 -0.25 -16.25
N ASP A 53 -0.99 -0.56 -16.84
CA ASP A 53 -0.30 -1.84 -16.58
C ASP A 53 0.42 -1.77 -15.23
N MET A 54 -0.34 -2.03 -14.16
CA MET A 54 0.15 -1.93 -12.79
C MET A 54 1.21 -2.99 -12.43
N ALA A 55 1.24 -4.13 -13.13
CA ALA A 55 2.17 -5.23 -12.86
C ALA A 55 3.46 -5.16 -13.71
N LYS A 56 3.56 -4.18 -14.63
CA LYS A 56 4.68 -4.06 -15.57
C LYS A 56 6.05 -4.13 -14.89
N ASN A 57 6.23 -3.34 -13.85
CA ASN A 57 7.52 -3.18 -13.17
C ASN A 57 7.72 -4.15 -11.99
N LEU A 58 6.80 -5.07 -11.74
CA LEU A 58 6.94 -6.07 -10.69
C LEU A 58 8.00 -7.11 -11.11
N LYS A 59 8.90 -7.46 -10.19
CA LYS A 59 9.87 -8.55 -10.38
C LYS A 59 9.19 -9.92 -10.36
N GLU A 60 9.85 -10.93 -10.89
CA GLU A 60 9.46 -12.33 -10.68
C GLU A 60 9.51 -12.66 -9.17
N GLY A 61 8.49 -13.33 -8.66
CA GLY A 61 8.31 -13.62 -7.23
C GLY A 61 8.00 -12.40 -6.36
N GLY A 62 7.83 -11.22 -6.96
CA GLY A 62 7.47 -10.00 -6.25
C GLY A 62 6.06 -10.02 -5.68
N THR A 63 5.74 -9.07 -4.81
CA THR A 63 4.45 -8.95 -4.13
C THR A 63 3.62 -7.85 -4.75
N PHE A 64 2.36 -8.14 -5.07
CA PHE A 64 1.36 -7.17 -5.53
C PHE A 64 0.23 -7.05 -4.52
N LEU A 65 -0.05 -5.84 -4.04
CA LEU A 65 -1.17 -5.53 -3.16
C LEU A 65 -2.21 -4.71 -3.90
N LEU A 66 -3.47 -5.16 -3.91
CA LEU A 66 -4.61 -4.42 -4.45
C LEU A 66 -5.55 -3.99 -3.33
N ASN A 67 -5.81 -2.68 -3.23
CA ASN A 67 -6.86 -2.17 -2.35
C ASN A 67 -8.23 -2.34 -3.02
N CYS A 68 -8.94 -3.40 -2.68
CA CYS A 68 -10.30 -3.66 -3.16
C CYS A 68 -11.08 -4.55 -2.21
N GLY A 69 -12.40 -4.44 -2.22
CA GLY A 69 -13.32 -5.33 -1.51
C GLY A 69 -13.89 -6.45 -2.38
N TRP A 70 -13.17 -6.88 -3.42
CA TRP A 70 -13.61 -7.96 -4.30
C TRP A 70 -13.29 -9.32 -3.67
N ASP A 71 -14.28 -10.21 -3.68
CA ASP A 71 -14.08 -11.64 -3.43
C ASP A 71 -13.44 -12.33 -4.65
N MET A 72 -13.26 -13.65 -4.60
CA MET A 72 -12.65 -14.42 -5.68
C MET A 72 -13.38 -14.26 -7.01
N ASP A 73 -14.72 -14.28 -6.99
CA ASP A 73 -15.54 -14.10 -8.19
C ASP A 73 -15.42 -12.66 -8.72
N GLY A 74 -15.39 -11.69 -7.82
CA GLY A 74 -15.15 -10.29 -8.15
C GLY A 74 -13.75 -10.06 -8.74
N LEU A 75 -12.72 -10.68 -8.21
CA LEU A 75 -11.36 -10.62 -8.75
C LEU A 75 -11.30 -11.24 -10.16
N GLU A 76 -11.94 -12.42 -10.35
CA GLU A 76 -11.98 -13.07 -11.66
C GLU A 76 -12.66 -12.19 -12.72
N LYS A 77 -13.74 -11.50 -12.36
CA LYS A 77 -14.47 -10.61 -13.28
C LYS A 77 -13.77 -9.28 -13.55
N ASN A 78 -13.18 -8.69 -12.50
CA ASN A 78 -12.69 -7.31 -12.57
C ASN A 78 -11.20 -7.20 -12.92
N LEU A 79 -10.38 -8.24 -12.70
CA LEU A 79 -8.98 -8.17 -13.10
C LEU A 79 -8.84 -8.39 -14.61
N PRO A 80 -8.16 -7.48 -15.34
CA PRO A 80 -7.89 -7.67 -16.77
C PRO A 80 -7.12 -8.97 -17.02
N ALA A 81 -7.48 -9.69 -18.09
CA ALA A 81 -6.82 -10.94 -18.46
C ALA A 81 -5.30 -10.79 -18.69
N SER A 82 -4.88 -9.62 -19.21
CA SER A 82 -3.46 -9.29 -19.35
C SER A 82 -2.75 -9.21 -18.01
N MET A 83 -3.36 -8.57 -17.01
CA MET A 83 -2.80 -8.45 -15.67
C MET A 83 -2.71 -9.82 -14.99
N LYS A 84 -3.78 -10.63 -15.07
CA LYS A 84 -3.79 -12.00 -14.53
C LYS A 84 -2.64 -12.84 -15.11
N ARG A 85 -2.44 -12.78 -16.44
CA ARG A 85 -1.32 -13.47 -17.11
C ARG A 85 0.04 -12.96 -16.64
N THR A 86 0.22 -11.64 -16.54
CA THR A 86 1.49 -11.05 -16.07
C THR A 86 1.80 -11.48 -14.65
N LEU A 87 0.83 -11.44 -13.74
CA LEU A 87 1.01 -11.87 -12.34
C LEU A 87 1.37 -13.36 -12.27
N ALA A 88 0.70 -14.22 -13.05
CA ALA A 88 0.99 -15.65 -13.12
C ALA A 88 2.39 -15.93 -13.69
N GLN A 89 2.76 -15.31 -14.81
CA GLN A 89 4.08 -15.45 -15.43
C GLN A 89 5.22 -15.04 -14.51
N LYS A 90 5.00 -13.96 -13.74
CA LYS A 90 5.97 -13.47 -12.75
C LYS A 90 5.93 -14.23 -11.44
N LYS A 91 5.06 -15.24 -11.29
CA LYS A 91 4.86 -15.99 -10.04
C LYS A 91 4.66 -15.04 -8.86
N ALA A 92 3.91 -13.95 -9.09
CA ALA A 92 3.71 -12.89 -8.12
C ALA A 92 2.89 -13.38 -6.93
N LYS A 93 3.25 -12.92 -5.73
CA LYS A 93 2.42 -13.06 -4.54
C LYS A 93 1.36 -11.95 -4.61
N PHE A 94 0.10 -12.34 -4.75
CA PHE A 94 -1.00 -11.40 -4.90
C PHE A 94 -1.83 -11.33 -3.61
N TYR A 95 -2.03 -10.13 -3.11
CA TYR A 95 -2.81 -9.85 -1.90
C TYR A 95 -3.85 -8.78 -2.16
N THR A 96 -4.96 -8.86 -1.43
CA THR A 96 -5.99 -7.82 -1.39
C THR A 96 -6.21 -7.32 0.03
N ILE A 97 -6.74 -6.11 0.15
CA ILE A 97 -7.23 -5.53 1.39
C ILE A 97 -8.34 -4.53 1.08
N ASP A 98 -9.46 -4.58 1.81
CA ASP A 98 -10.52 -3.57 1.69
C ASP A 98 -10.30 -2.42 2.69
N ALA A 99 -9.26 -1.65 2.45
CA ALA A 99 -8.91 -0.54 3.33
C ALA A 99 -10.01 0.54 3.40
N ILE A 100 -10.85 0.66 2.37
CA ILE A 100 -11.96 1.63 2.35
C ILE A 100 -13.05 1.21 3.34
N SER A 101 -13.47 -0.04 3.33
CA SER A 101 -14.48 -0.55 4.27
C SER A 101 -13.94 -0.55 5.70
N ILE A 102 -12.68 -0.93 5.91
CA ILE A 102 -12.01 -0.86 7.22
C ILE A 102 -12.03 0.58 7.74
N ALA A 103 -11.58 1.56 6.94
CA ALA A 103 -11.56 2.96 7.34
C ALA A 103 -12.95 3.50 7.70
N ARG A 104 -13.98 3.12 6.94
CA ARG A 104 -15.38 3.49 7.25
C ARG A 104 -15.87 2.90 8.56
N LYS A 105 -15.63 1.61 8.80
CA LYS A 105 -16.01 0.91 10.05
C LYS A 105 -15.37 1.56 11.27
N LEU A 106 -14.13 2.03 11.14
CA LEU A 106 -13.37 2.66 12.22
C LEU A 106 -13.66 4.17 12.38
N GLY A 107 -14.59 4.75 11.61
CA GLY A 107 -14.88 6.18 11.67
C GLY A 107 -13.80 7.08 11.04
N LEU A 108 -12.87 6.50 10.29
CA LEU A 108 -11.80 7.25 9.61
C LEU A 108 -12.24 7.84 8.25
N GLY A 109 -13.48 7.58 7.82
CA GLY A 109 -14.01 8.04 6.53
C GLY A 109 -13.28 7.41 5.35
N SER A 110 -12.62 8.23 4.52
CA SER A 110 -11.84 7.77 3.36
C SER A 110 -10.33 7.65 3.62
N ARG A 111 -9.90 7.80 4.87
CA ARG A 111 -8.47 7.79 5.23
C ARG A 111 -7.94 6.37 5.38
N THR A 112 -7.34 5.86 4.31
CA THR A 112 -6.82 4.49 4.21
C THR A 112 -5.30 4.40 4.39
N ASN A 113 -4.61 5.52 4.50
CA ASN A 113 -3.15 5.58 4.50
C ASN A 113 -2.50 4.73 5.59
N THR A 114 -2.97 4.77 6.83
CA THR A 114 -2.41 4.00 7.95
C THR A 114 -2.62 2.50 7.75
N ILE A 115 -3.81 2.09 7.26
CA ILE A 115 -4.14 0.70 6.95
C ILE A 115 -3.18 0.15 5.89
N LEU A 116 -3.02 0.89 4.77
CA LEU A 116 -2.16 0.47 3.67
C LEU A 116 -0.68 0.51 4.04
N GLN A 117 -0.27 1.41 4.94
CA GLN A 117 1.09 1.46 5.47
C GLN A 117 1.38 0.23 6.35
N ALA A 118 0.45 -0.18 7.19
CA ALA A 118 0.58 -1.40 8.00
C ALA A 118 0.67 -2.64 7.11
N ALA A 119 -0.20 -2.75 6.09
CA ALA A 119 -0.15 -3.81 5.08
C ALA A 119 1.21 -3.85 4.36
N PHE A 120 1.75 -2.69 3.99
CA PHE A 120 3.07 -2.58 3.36
C PHE A 120 4.17 -3.16 4.24
N PHE A 121 4.26 -2.77 5.51
CA PHE A 121 5.30 -3.28 6.41
C PHE A 121 5.15 -4.78 6.66
N THR A 122 3.92 -5.27 6.77
CA THR A 122 3.63 -6.70 6.93
C THR A 122 4.11 -7.51 5.74
N LEU A 123 3.81 -7.06 4.52
CA LEU A 123 4.11 -7.81 3.29
C LEU A 123 5.58 -7.70 2.87
N THR A 124 6.23 -6.59 3.16
CA THR A 124 7.61 -6.36 2.69
C THR A 124 8.68 -6.76 3.70
N GLY A 125 8.37 -6.69 5.00
CA GLY A 125 9.34 -6.97 6.05
C GLY A 125 10.60 -6.09 6.00
N VAL A 126 10.52 -4.88 5.42
CA VAL A 126 11.67 -3.95 5.32
C VAL A 126 12.22 -3.54 6.69
N ILE A 127 11.38 -3.61 7.71
CA ILE A 127 11.74 -3.58 9.13
C ILE A 127 10.89 -4.62 9.87
N PRO A 128 11.31 -5.10 11.06
CA PRO A 128 10.49 -6.01 11.88
C PRO A 128 9.11 -5.40 12.14
N ILE A 129 8.05 -6.21 12.04
CA ILE A 129 6.67 -5.70 12.15
C ILE A 129 6.39 -5.05 13.50
N ASP A 130 6.91 -5.59 14.59
CA ASP A 130 6.73 -5.02 15.94
C ASP A 130 7.36 -3.62 16.04
N GLN A 131 8.52 -3.42 15.42
CA GLN A 131 9.15 -2.11 15.31
C GLN A 131 8.29 -1.17 14.46
N ALA A 132 7.80 -1.62 13.30
CA ALA A 132 6.93 -0.82 12.44
C ALA A 132 5.67 -0.36 13.19
N VAL A 133 5.00 -1.26 13.91
CA VAL A 133 3.81 -0.96 14.71
C VAL A 133 4.11 0.08 15.79
N THR A 134 5.21 -0.07 16.50
CA THR A 134 5.63 0.88 17.54
C THR A 134 5.86 2.27 16.96
N GLU A 135 6.63 2.39 15.89
CA GLU A 135 6.92 3.67 15.23
C GLU A 135 5.65 4.32 14.65
N MET A 136 4.76 3.52 14.06
CA MET A 136 3.48 4.00 13.54
C MET A 136 2.57 4.53 14.66
N LYS A 137 2.44 3.83 15.78
CA LYS A 137 1.66 4.28 16.95
C LYS A 137 2.23 5.56 17.56
N ASP A 138 3.53 5.66 17.68
CA ASP A 138 4.22 6.87 18.15
C ASP A 138 3.98 8.08 17.22
N ALA A 139 4.06 7.86 15.91
CA ALA A 139 3.78 8.90 14.93
C ALA A 139 2.32 9.37 14.98
N ILE A 140 1.37 8.45 15.14
CA ILE A 140 -0.06 8.74 15.31
C ILE A 140 -0.27 9.58 16.57
N TYR A 141 0.30 9.17 17.70
CA TYR A 141 0.18 9.89 18.96
C TYR A 141 0.71 11.33 18.84
N LYS A 142 1.92 11.51 18.33
CA LYS A 142 2.55 12.83 18.12
C LYS A 142 1.72 13.73 17.20
N THR A 143 1.08 13.13 16.18
CA THR A 143 0.33 13.88 15.17
C THR A 143 -1.05 14.32 15.66
N TYR A 144 -1.77 13.43 16.35
CA TYR A 144 -3.19 13.60 16.61
C TYR A 144 -3.53 13.92 18.05
N TYR A 145 -2.79 13.44 19.04
CA TYR A 145 -3.18 13.54 20.45
C TYR A 145 -3.49 14.97 20.90
N LYS A 146 -2.55 15.89 20.67
CA LYS A 146 -2.72 17.31 21.06
C LYS A 146 -3.84 18.04 20.33
N LYS A 147 -4.17 17.60 19.09
CA LYS A 147 -5.11 18.32 18.22
C LYS A 147 -6.51 17.73 18.24
N LYS A 148 -6.63 16.43 18.45
CA LYS A 148 -7.88 15.67 18.25
C LYS A 148 -8.22 14.71 19.39
N GLY A 149 -7.36 14.59 20.41
CA GLY A 149 -7.58 13.76 21.59
C GLY A 149 -7.31 12.27 21.39
N GLN A 150 -7.53 11.51 22.47
CA GLN A 150 -7.22 10.08 22.55
C GLN A 150 -8.08 9.23 21.61
N GLU A 151 -9.35 9.56 21.45
CA GLU A 151 -10.28 8.80 20.59
C GLU A 151 -9.78 8.66 19.15
N VAL A 152 -9.26 9.76 18.58
CA VAL A 152 -8.70 9.75 17.21
C VAL A 152 -7.39 8.95 17.16
N VAL A 153 -6.59 8.98 18.22
CA VAL A 153 -5.39 8.13 18.34
C VAL A 153 -5.80 6.65 18.32
N ASP A 154 -6.80 6.28 19.12
CA ASP A 154 -7.27 4.89 19.23
C ASP A 154 -7.85 4.37 17.91
N MET A 155 -8.65 5.17 17.21
CA MET A 155 -9.16 4.82 15.88
C MET A 155 -8.02 4.57 14.86
N ASN A 156 -6.99 5.41 14.88
CA ASN A 156 -5.85 5.22 13.98
C ASN A 156 -4.97 4.04 14.40
N ASN A 157 -4.81 3.78 15.69
CA ASN A 157 -4.09 2.59 16.19
C ASN A 157 -4.83 1.31 15.78
N ALA A 158 -6.16 1.25 15.92
CA ALA A 158 -6.97 0.12 15.46
C ALA A 158 -6.80 -0.13 13.96
N SER A 159 -6.61 0.93 13.16
CA SER A 159 -6.40 0.80 11.71
C SER A 159 -5.09 0.09 11.36
N ILE A 160 -4.07 0.15 12.22
CA ILE A 160 -2.82 -0.63 12.06
C ILE A 160 -3.14 -2.12 12.21
N ASP A 161 -3.83 -2.50 13.27
CA ASP A 161 -4.15 -3.89 13.57
C ASP A 161 -5.00 -4.52 12.45
N HIS A 162 -5.99 -3.80 11.93
CA HIS A 162 -6.77 -4.22 10.76
C HIS A 162 -5.92 -4.33 9.49
N GLY A 163 -5.00 -3.39 9.27
CA GLY A 163 -4.09 -3.42 8.11
C GLY A 163 -3.15 -4.64 8.10
N ILE A 164 -2.85 -5.19 9.26
CA ILE A 164 -2.05 -6.40 9.42
C ILE A 164 -2.91 -7.67 9.26
N ASN A 165 -4.09 -7.70 9.89
CA ASN A 165 -4.87 -8.93 10.09
C ASN A 165 -5.88 -9.20 8.97
N GLU A 166 -6.27 -8.21 8.17
CA GLU A 166 -7.28 -8.35 7.10
C GLU A 166 -6.67 -8.45 5.69
N LEU A 167 -5.40 -8.81 5.58
CA LEU A 167 -4.77 -9.17 4.29
C LEU A 167 -5.28 -10.55 3.82
N VAL A 168 -5.70 -10.63 2.56
CA VAL A 168 -6.22 -11.84 1.92
C VAL A 168 -5.35 -12.20 0.71
#